data_80ce334743c39fe0573c8b0c2c9b672c
#
_entry.id   80ce334743c39fe0573c8b0c2c9b672c
#
_cell.length_a   1.000
_cell.length_b   1.000
_cell.length_c   1.000
_cell.angle_alpha   90.00
_cell.angle_beta   90.00
_cell.angle_gamma   90.00
#
_symmetry.space_group_name_H-M   'P 1'
#
loop_
_entity.id
_entity.type
_entity.pdbx_description
1 polymer ?
#
loop_
_entity_poly.entity_id
_entity_poly.type
_entity_poly.pdbx_seq_one_letter_code
_entity_poly.pdbx_strand_id
1 'polypeptide(L)'
;MKKLIAIDLDGTTLNAQSLISPKTEQTLKKAIDNGHYVSIATGRPYRMSHQFYQQLGLTTPMVNFNGALVHIPEKKWDLESEANIERDLVFDILAQKKELQLDFVAAENKETFYIDTLDGFDPKFFASKATLDNLLNAKNLRTNPTSMMVRTTPNQAEKVADTLTKQYGDYIDVRTWGGPMPILEMVAKGIQK
;
A
#
# COMPACT_ATOMS: atom_id res chain seq x y z
N MET A 1 -15.71 29.03 6.22
CA MET A 1 -14.34 28.76 5.74
C MET A 1 -14.30 27.30 5.29
N LYS A 2 -13.86 27.01 4.05
CA LYS A 2 -13.67 25.64 3.56
C LYS A 2 -12.44 25.01 4.22
N LYS A 3 -12.51 23.73 4.52
CA LYS A 3 -11.41 22.95 5.12
C LYS A 3 -11.11 21.71 4.27
N LEU A 4 -9.88 21.25 4.30
CA LEU A 4 -9.48 19.93 3.85
C LEU A 4 -9.48 18.99 5.08
N ILE A 5 -10.14 17.85 4.94
CA ILE A 5 -10.25 16.80 5.95
C ILE A 5 -9.60 15.57 5.35
N ALA A 6 -8.34 15.29 5.72
CA ALA A 6 -7.65 14.06 5.35
C ALA A 6 -8.02 12.97 6.36
N ILE A 7 -8.51 11.83 5.88
CA ILE A 7 -8.90 10.70 6.72
C ILE A 7 -8.03 9.48 6.43
N ASP A 8 -7.50 8.88 7.47
CA ASP A 8 -6.90 7.55 7.40
C ASP A 8 -7.99 6.47 7.48
N LEU A 9 -7.72 5.29 6.93
CA LEU A 9 -8.68 4.19 6.91
C LEU A 9 -8.53 3.27 8.12
N ASP A 10 -7.39 2.59 8.23
CA ASP A 10 -7.19 1.53 9.22
C ASP A 10 -7.00 2.06 10.64
N GLY A 11 -7.77 1.53 11.57
CA GLY A 11 -7.73 1.99 12.97
C GLY A 11 -8.28 3.40 13.21
N THR A 12 -8.81 4.07 12.17
CA THR A 12 -9.33 5.45 12.26
C THR A 12 -10.76 5.54 11.72
N THR A 13 -10.94 5.43 10.40
CA THR A 13 -12.26 5.56 9.75
C THR A 13 -12.99 4.22 9.68
N LEU A 14 -12.25 3.12 9.55
CA LEU A 14 -12.80 1.77 9.49
C LEU A 14 -12.96 1.18 10.90
N ASN A 15 -14.09 0.47 11.10
CA ASN A 15 -14.35 -0.30 12.30
C ASN A 15 -13.61 -1.66 12.29
N ALA A 16 -13.78 -2.47 13.34
CA ALA A 16 -13.16 -3.79 13.46
C ALA A 16 -13.54 -4.79 12.34
N GLN A 17 -14.63 -4.53 11.60
CA GLN A 17 -15.05 -5.30 10.44
C GLN A 17 -14.51 -4.74 9.12
N SER A 18 -13.59 -3.76 9.18
CA SER A 18 -13.06 -3.03 8.02
C SER A 18 -14.14 -2.32 7.19
N LEU A 19 -15.17 -1.78 7.83
CA LEU A 19 -16.27 -1.07 7.21
C LEU A 19 -16.35 0.37 7.74
N ILE A 20 -16.79 1.31 6.89
CA ILE A 20 -17.20 2.65 7.33
C ILE A 20 -18.58 2.52 7.98
N SER A 21 -18.71 2.98 9.23
CA SER A 21 -20.00 2.95 9.91
C SER A 21 -20.99 3.93 9.26
N PRO A 22 -22.31 3.65 9.29
CA PRO A 22 -23.31 4.58 8.76
C PRO A 22 -23.21 5.99 9.36
N LYS A 23 -22.87 6.10 10.64
CA LYS A 23 -22.66 7.39 11.32
C LYS A 23 -21.46 8.15 10.75
N THR A 24 -20.33 7.45 10.54
CA THR A 24 -19.11 8.03 9.95
C THR A 24 -19.40 8.50 8.53
N GLU A 25 -20.05 7.66 7.72
CA GLU A 25 -20.42 7.98 6.34
C GLU A 25 -21.31 9.23 6.27
N GLN A 26 -22.39 9.28 7.05
CA GLN A 26 -23.28 10.45 7.11
C GLN A 26 -22.53 11.71 7.54
N THR A 27 -21.62 11.61 8.51
CA THR A 27 -20.85 12.76 9.00
C THR A 27 -19.93 13.31 7.93
N LEU A 28 -19.22 12.43 7.20
CA LEU A 28 -18.32 12.82 6.10
C LEU A 28 -19.11 13.40 4.92
N LYS A 29 -20.24 12.79 4.54
CA LYS A 29 -21.14 13.34 3.50
C LYS A 29 -21.66 14.71 3.87
N LYS A 30 -22.09 14.92 5.13
CA LYS A 30 -22.49 16.24 5.60
C LYS A 30 -21.38 17.29 5.55
N ALA A 31 -20.12 16.88 5.80
CA ALA A 31 -18.98 17.77 5.65
C ALA A 31 -18.78 18.18 4.17
N ILE A 32 -18.92 17.23 3.24
CA ILE A 32 -18.85 17.48 1.79
C ILE A 32 -19.98 18.43 1.35
N ASP A 33 -21.21 18.17 1.78
CA ASP A 33 -22.39 19.00 1.47
C ASP A 33 -22.24 20.45 1.99
N ASN A 34 -21.52 20.63 3.11
CA ASN A 34 -21.17 21.94 3.66
C ASN A 34 -19.98 22.60 2.92
N GLY A 35 -19.49 21.99 1.82
CA GLY A 35 -18.45 22.52 0.97
C GLY A 35 -17.03 22.31 1.48
N HIS A 36 -16.81 21.40 2.43
CA HIS A 36 -15.46 20.96 2.81
C HIS A 36 -14.93 19.92 1.83
N TYR A 37 -13.61 19.77 1.77
CA TYR A 37 -12.94 18.74 0.98
C TYR A 37 -12.59 17.56 1.89
N VAL A 38 -13.03 16.36 1.53
CA VAL A 38 -12.67 15.12 2.23
C VAL A 38 -11.75 14.31 1.31
N SER A 39 -10.63 13.87 1.81
CA SER A 39 -9.62 13.10 1.07
C SER A 39 -9.19 11.89 1.90
N ILE A 40 -9.00 10.74 1.27
CA ILE A 40 -8.43 9.55 1.90
C ILE A 40 -6.90 9.62 1.80
N ALA A 41 -6.22 9.36 2.93
CA ALA A 41 -4.78 9.23 3.02
C ALA A 41 -4.45 7.93 3.77
N THR A 42 -4.05 6.88 3.05
CA THR A 42 -3.92 5.53 3.58
C THR A 42 -2.62 4.84 3.13
N GLY A 43 -2.16 3.84 3.92
CA GLY A 43 -1.13 2.90 3.48
C GLY A 43 -1.64 1.90 2.45
N ARG A 44 -2.95 1.68 2.37
CA ARG A 44 -3.51 0.70 1.42
C ARG A 44 -3.20 1.05 -0.03
N PRO A 45 -3.00 0.03 -0.91
CA PRO A 45 -3.02 0.23 -2.34
C PRO A 45 -4.41 0.70 -2.83
N TYR A 46 -4.44 1.36 -3.98
CA TYR A 46 -5.70 1.84 -4.58
C TYR A 46 -6.74 0.73 -4.73
N ARG A 47 -6.36 -0.44 -5.26
CA ARG A 47 -7.26 -1.60 -5.44
C ARG A 47 -7.97 -2.04 -4.16
N MET A 48 -7.40 -1.78 -2.96
CA MET A 48 -7.98 -2.16 -1.67
C MET A 48 -8.77 -1.02 -1.00
N SER A 49 -8.71 0.17 -1.53
CA SER A 49 -9.28 1.38 -0.91
C SER A 49 -10.28 2.12 -1.79
N HIS A 50 -10.32 1.83 -3.10
CA HIS A 50 -11.22 2.51 -4.05
C HIS A 50 -12.70 2.39 -3.67
N GLN A 51 -13.12 1.26 -3.09
CA GLN A 51 -14.49 1.05 -2.64
C GLN A 51 -14.96 2.10 -1.60
N PHE A 52 -14.06 2.53 -0.71
CA PHE A 52 -14.37 3.55 0.29
C PHE A 52 -14.45 4.94 -0.34
N TYR A 53 -13.61 5.20 -1.33
CA TYR A 53 -13.65 6.42 -2.13
C TYR A 53 -15.00 6.56 -2.85
N GLN A 54 -15.46 5.49 -3.48
CA GLN A 54 -16.77 5.44 -4.15
C GLN A 54 -17.92 5.52 -3.14
N GLN A 55 -17.87 4.78 -2.01
CA GLN A 55 -18.90 4.80 -0.97
C GLN A 55 -19.15 6.22 -0.44
N LEU A 56 -18.07 6.98 -0.23
CA LEU A 56 -18.15 8.36 0.25
C LEU A 56 -18.47 9.37 -0.86
N GLY A 57 -18.49 8.97 -2.13
CA GLY A 57 -18.73 9.85 -3.27
C GLY A 57 -17.66 10.93 -3.42
N LEU A 58 -16.40 10.59 -3.14
CA LEU A 58 -15.29 11.54 -3.19
C LEU A 58 -14.94 11.91 -4.64
N THR A 59 -14.46 13.14 -4.81
CA THR A 59 -13.94 13.67 -6.10
C THR A 59 -12.58 14.35 -5.91
N THR A 60 -12.06 14.33 -4.70
CA THR A 60 -10.78 14.91 -4.30
C THR A 60 -9.62 13.97 -4.62
N PRO A 61 -8.37 14.46 -4.66
CA PRO A 61 -7.23 13.56 -4.70
C PRO A 61 -7.23 12.56 -3.56
N MET A 62 -6.71 11.37 -3.82
CA MET A 62 -6.52 10.28 -2.87
C MET A 62 -5.04 9.98 -2.73
N VAL A 63 -4.62 9.65 -1.51
CA VAL A 63 -3.24 9.26 -1.19
C VAL A 63 -3.22 7.79 -0.81
N ASN A 64 -2.43 7.01 -1.53
CA ASN A 64 -2.20 5.59 -1.33
C ASN A 64 -0.72 5.29 -1.03
N PHE A 65 -0.42 4.06 -0.61
CA PHE A 65 0.94 3.56 -0.32
C PHE A 65 1.72 4.52 0.60
N ASN A 66 1.08 4.99 1.67
CA ASN A 66 1.67 5.93 2.63
C ASN A 66 2.22 7.23 2.01
N GLY A 67 1.71 7.66 0.87
CA GLY A 67 2.15 8.86 0.16
C GLY A 67 2.87 8.60 -1.16
N ALA A 68 3.19 7.34 -1.49
CA ALA A 68 3.89 7.02 -2.73
C ALA A 68 3.02 7.22 -3.98
N LEU A 69 1.69 7.24 -3.85
CA LEU A 69 0.78 7.55 -4.93
C LEU A 69 -0.23 8.62 -4.49
N VAL A 70 -0.27 9.74 -5.22
CA VAL A 70 -1.27 10.81 -5.06
C VAL A 70 -1.97 11.00 -6.40
N HIS A 71 -3.26 10.69 -6.46
CA HIS A 71 -4.02 10.70 -7.71
C HIS A 71 -5.49 11.05 -7.49
N ILE A 72 -6.22 11.37 -8.55
CA ILE A 72 -7.68 11.37 -8.54
C ILE A 72 -8.13 10.05 -9.20
N PRO A 73 -8.80 9.14 -8.46
CA PRO A 73 -9.28 7.89 -9.01
C PRO A 73 -10.09 8.06 -10.29
N GLU A 74 -9.85 7.18 -11.28
CA GLU A 74 -10.59 7.11 -12.55
C GLU A 74 -10.54 8.39 -13.41
N LYS A 75 -9.66 9.33 -13.06
CA LYS A 75 -9.53 10.59 -13.75
C LYS A 75 -8.06 10.94 -14.00
N LYS A 76 -7.75 11.34 -15.23
CA LYS A 76 -6.44 11.93 -15.51
C LYS A 76 -6.30 13.26 -14.78
N TRP A 77 -5.20 13.43 -14.06
CA TRP A 77 -4.91 14.62 -13.28
C TRP A 77 -3.44 15.02 -13.45
N ASP A 78 -3.20 16.27 -13.87
CA ASP A 78 -1.86 16.72 -14.22
C ASP A 78 -0.90 16.84 -13.02
N LEU A 79 -1.44 16.80 -11.78
CA LEU A 79 -0.66 16.78 -10.54
C LEU A 79 -0.57 15.39 -9.93
N GLU A 80 -0.96 14.33 -10.65
CA GLU A 80 -0.72 12.95 -10.19
C GLU A 80 0.76 12.75 -9.95
N SER A 81 1.10 12.21 -8.79
CA SER A 81 2.48 11.96 -8.36
C SER A 81 2.62 10.53 -7.90
N GLU A 82 3.64 9.86 -8.39
CA GLU A 82 3.97 8.49 -8.02
C GLU A 82 5.48 8.39 -7.74
N ALA A 83 5.83 7.88 -6.57
CA ALA A 83 7.19 7.56 -6.19
C ALA A 83 7.38 6.05 -6.25
N ASN A 84 8.35 5.59 -7.02
CA ASN A 84 8.56 4.18 -7.31
C ASN A 84 9.86 3.67 -6.72
N ILE A 85 9.87 2.39 -6.35
CA ILE A 85 11.08 1.64 -5.98
C ILE A 85 11.74 1.14 -7.26
N GLU A 86 13.08 1.21 -7.34
CA GLU A 86 13.80 0.63 -8.46
C GLU A 86 13.49 -0.87 -8.58
N ARG A 87 13.08 -1.29 -9.77
CA ARG A 87 12.70 -2.68 -10.06
C ARG A 87 13.80 -3.69 -9.72
N ASP A 88 15.03 -3.33 -9.99
CA ASP A 88 16.19 -4.21 -9.75
C ASP A 88 16.40 -4.45 -8.24
N LEU A 89 16.12 -3.46 -7.39
CA LEU A 89 16.13 -3.63 -5.92
C LEU A 89 15.12 -4.71 -5.47
N VAL A 90 13.95 -4.79 -6.12
CA VAL A 90 12.97 -5.85 -5.81
C VAL A 90 13.55 -7.24 -6.09
N PHE A 91 14.26 -7.40 -7.21
CA PHE A 91 14.89 -8.69 -7.55
C PHE A 91 16.11 -8.98 -6.70
N ASP A 92 16.87 -7.99 -6.26
CA ASP A 92 17.97 -8.16 -5.31
C ASP A 92 17.47 -8.69 -3.96
N ILE A 93 16.37 -8.14 -3.45
CA ILE A 93 15.73 -8.63 -2.22
C ILE A 93 15.15 -10.04 -2.44
N LEU A 94 14.52 -10.29 -3.58
CA LEU A 94 13.99 -11.61 -3.93
C LEU A 94 15.11 -12.66 -3.97
N ALA A 95 16.30 -12.33 -4.50
CA ALA A 95 17.45 -13.23 -4.52
C ALA A 95 17.94 -13.59 -3.11
N GLN A 96 17.78 -12.68 -2.15
CA GLN A 96 18.13 -12.89 -0.74
C GLN A 96 17.03 -13.58 0.08
N LYS A 97 15.89 -13.98 -0.54
CA LYS A 97 14.72 -14.55 0.15
C LYS A 97 15.08 -15.66 1.14
N LYS A 98 15.92 -16.58 0.73
CA LYS A 98 16.34 -17.73 1.56
C LYS A 98 17.22 -17.29 2.73
N GLU A 99 18.16 -16.41 2.51
CA GLU A 99 19.08 -15.89 3.53
C GLU A 99 18.34 -15.08 4.59
N LEU A 100 17.41 -14.22 4.15
CA LEU A 100 16.58 -13.38 5.00
C LEU A 100 15.39 -14.15 5.62
N GLN A 101 15.22 -15.43 5.30
CA GLN A 101 14.12 -16.28 5.78
C GLN A 101 12.75 -15.66 5.52
N LEU A 102 12.53 -15.19 4.28
CA LEU A 102 11.26 -14.59 3.90
C LEU A 102 10.27 -15.67 3.43
N ASP A 103 9.03 -15.60 3.89
CA ASP A 103 7.95 -16.46 3.43
C ASP A 103 7.52 -16.10 2.01
N PHE A 104 7.34 -14.79 1.76
CA PHE A 104 7.09 -14.27 0.42
C PHE A 104 7.75 -12.91 0.22
N VAL A 105 7.92 -12.56 -1.05
CA VAL A 105 8.26 -11.23 -1.55
C VAL A 105 7.16 -10.79 -2.52
N ALA A 106 6.58 -9.62 -2.29
CA ALA A 106 5.56 -9.05 -3.18
C ALA A 106 5.90 -7.62 -3.56
N ALA A 107 5.50 -7.21 -4.76
CA ALA A 107 5.61 -5.85 -5.26
C ALA A 107 4.23 -5.38 -5.74
N GLU A 108 3.93 -4.11 -5.59
CA GLU A 108 2.63 -3.55 -5.94
C GLU A 108 2.76 -2.27 -6.76
N ASN A 109 1.94 -2.18 -7.79
CA ASN A 109 1.66 -0.96 -8.53
C ASN A 109 0.24 -0.47 -8.19
N LYS A 110 -0.15 0.67 -8.76
CA LYS A 110 -1.49 1.25 -8.59
C LYS A 110 -2.63 0.22 -8.74
N GLU A 111 -2.57 -0.63 -9.77
CA GLU A 111 -3.68 -1.50 -10.17
C GLU A 111 -3.45 -2.98 -9.86
N THR A 112 -2.20 -3.40 -9.66
CA THR A 112 -1.87 -4.83 -9.57
C THR A 112 -0.77 -5.10 -8.55
N PHE A 113 -0.68 -6.36 -8.17
CA PHE A 113 0.41 -6.87 -7.33
C PHE A 113 1.11 -8.04 -8.00
N TYR A 114 2.33 -8.29 -7.58
CA TYR A 114 3.14 -9.44 -7.97
C TYR A 114 3.64 -10.12 -6.70
N ILE A 115 3.65 -11.45 -6.70
CA ILE A 115 4.14 -12.26 -5.57
C ILE A 115 5.02 -13.38 -6.08
N ASP A 116 6.08 -13.70 -5.38
CA ASP A 116 7.06 -14.68 -5.82
C ASP A 116 6.58 -16.14 -5.79
N THR A 117 5.54 -16.43 -5.04
CA THR A 117 4.93 -17.76 -4.96
C THR A 117 3.43 -17.69 -4.82
N LEU A 118 2.72 -18.63 -5.45
CA LEU A 118 1.29 -18.83 -5.25
C LEU A 118 1.00 -19.85 -4.12
N ASP A 119 2.02 -20.56 -3.68
CA ASP A 119 1.91 -21.49 -2.55
C ASP A 119 1.71 -20.70 -1.26
N GLY A 120 0.64 -21.01 -0.53
CA GLY A 120 0.27 -20.27 0.69
C GLY A 120 -0.26 -18.86 0.44
N PHE A 121 -0.62 -18.53 -0.82
CA PHE A 121 -1.24 -17.25 -1.15
C PHE A 121 -2.57 -17.09 -0.40
N ASP A 122 -2.74 -15.94 0.27
CA ASP A 122 -3.97 -15.59 0.96
C ASP A 122 -4.77 -14.53 0.18
N PRO A 123 -5.85 -14.94 -0.51
CA PRO A 123 -6.70 -14.01 -1.27
C PRO A 123 -7.37 -12.94 -0.38
N LYS A 124 -7.55 -13.20 0.91
CA LYS A 124 -8.14 -12.23 1.83
C LYS A 124 -7.14 -11.14 2.19
N PHE A 125 -5.88 -11.53 2.44
CA PHE A 125 -4.81 -10.59 2.72
C PHE A 125 -4.57 -9.64 1.54
N PHE A 126 -4.48 -10.17 0.33
CA PHE A 126 -4.29 -9.37 -0.88
C PHE A 126 -5.60 -8.73 -1.41
N ALA A 127 -6.76 -9.07 -0.83
CA ALA A 127 -8.09 -8.66 -1.31
C ALA A 127 -8.29 -8.91 -2.82
N SER A 128 -7.66 -9.97 -3.34
CA SER A 128 -7.68 -10.33 -4.76
C SER A 128 -7.32 -11.79 -4.95
N LYS A 129 -7.66 -12.33 -6.13
CA LYS A 129 -7.16 -13.63 -6.59
C LYS A 129 -5.83 -13.43 -7.32
N ALA A 130 -4.91 -14.38 -7.17
CA ALA A 130 -3.68 -14.41 -7.93
C ALA A 130 -3.75 -15.42 -9.07
N THR A 131 -3.11 -15.09 -10.18
CA THR A 131 -2.92 -15.92 -11.35
C THR A 131 -1.44 -16.01 -11.70
N LEU A 132 -1.07 -16.73 -12.75
CA LEU A 132 0.30 -16.78 -13.23
C LEU A 132 0.84 -15.40 -13.66
N ASP A 133 -0.02 -14.47 -14.05
CA ASP A 133 0.37 -13.10 -14.40
C ASP A 133 0.78 -12.27 -13.16
N ASN A 134 0.37 -12.72 -11.97
CA ASN A 134 0.78 -12.11 -10.70
C ASN A 134 2.10 -12.68 -10.16
N LEU A 135 2.73 -13.64 -10.84
CA LEU A 135 4.04 -14.13 -10.40
C LEU A 135 5.10 -13.06 -10.56
N LEU A 136 5.82 -12.79 -9.46
CA LEU A 136 6.95 -11.86 -9.42
C LEU A 136 8.14 -12.44 -10.18
N ASN A 137 8.30 -11.99 -11.40
CA ASN A 137 9.43 -12.34 -12.28
C ASN A 137 9.67 -11.20 -13.28
N ALA A 138 10.80 -11.27 -13.99
CA ALA A 138 11.22 -10.23 -14.92
C ALA A 138 10.27 -10.04 -16.13
N LYS A 139 9.46 -11.06 -16.46
CA LYS A 139 8.48 -11.00 -17.55
C LYS A 139 7.23 -10.22 -17.13
N ASN A 140 6.80 -10.39 -15.88
CA ASN A 140 5.54 -9.84 -15.36
C ASN A 140 5.77 -8.44 -14.76
N LEU A 141 6.70 -8.28 -13.82
CA LEU A 141 7.07 -6.98 -13.28
C LEU A 141 8.00 -6.25 -14.27
N ARG A 142 7.45 -5.38 -15.11
CA ARG A 142 8.18 -4.68 -16.19
C ARG A 142 8.55 -3.25 -15.85
N THR A 143 7.90 -2.65 -14.87
CA THR A 143 8.09 -1.26 -14.43
C THR A 143 8.51 -1.21 -12.98
N ASN A 144 9.05 -0.10 -12.55
CA ASN A 144 9.32 0.19 -11.14
C ASN A 144 8.01 0.13 -10.35
N PRO A 145 7.90 -0.67 -9.26
CA PRO A 145 6.70 -0.72 -8.44
C PRO A 145 6.60 0.46 -7.48
N THR A 146 5.39 0.78 -7.06
CA THR A 146 5.11 1.85 -6.09
C THR A 146 5.48 1.42 -4.66
N SER A 147 5.33 0.14 -4.36
CA SER A 147 5.62 -0.43 -3.04
C SER A 147 6.08 -1.88 -3.20
N MET A 148 6.79 -2.38 -2.22
CA MET A 148 7.00 -3.80 -2.04
C MET A 148 6.77 -4.20 -0.58
N MET A 149 6.48 -5.47 -0.37
CA MET A 149 6.34 -6.04 0.96
C MET A 149 6.99 -7.41 1.04
N VAL A 150 7.48 -7.73 2.23
CA VAL A 150 7.98 -9.07 2.54
C VAL A 150 7.34 -9.56 3.83
N ARG A 151 7.12 -10.86 3.94
CA ARG A 151 6.74 -11.51 5.18
C ARG A 151 7.87 -12.40 5.66
N THR A 152 8.12 -12.36 6.96
CA THR A 152 9.11 -13.19 7.65
C THR A 152 8.50 -13.78 8.91
N THR A 153 9.29 -14.41 9.76
CA THR A 153 8.81 -14.86 11.08
C THR A 153 8.82 -13.70 12.08
N PRO A 154 7.96 -13.72 13.12
CA PRO A 154 7.92 -12.64 14.12
C PRO A 154 9.28 -12.34 14.76
N ASN A 155 10.07 -13.38 15.04
CA ASN A 155 11.39 -13.24 15.68
C ASN A 155 12.48 -12.68 14.75
N GLN A 156 12.22 -12.58 13.46
CA GLN A 156 13.17 -12.10 12.46
C GLN A 156 12.85 -10.71 11.93
N ALA A 157 11.63 -10.21 12.17
CA ALA A 157 11.14 -8.98 11.55
C ALA A 157 12.05 -7.77 11.77
N GLU A 158 12.48 -7.52 13.01
CA GLU A 158 13.39 -6.42 13.33
C GLU A 158 14.76 -6.60 12.65
N LYS A 159 15.34 -7.80 12.72
CA LYS A 159 16.62 -8.11 12.10
C LYS A 159 16.58 -7.94 10.58
N VAL A 160 15.48 -8.38 9.94
CA VAL A 160 15.29 -8.21 8.49
C VAL A 160 15.12 -6.72 8.16
N ALA A 161 14.34 -5.98 8.95
CA ALA A 161 14.18 -4.53 8.78
C ALA A 161 15.52 -3.79 8.86
N ASP A 162 16.33 -4.09 9.88
CA ASP A 162 17.66 -3.50 10.07
C ASP A 162 18.60 -3.85 8.90
N THR A 163 18.58 -5.11 8.46
CA THR A 163 19.41 -5.57 7.32
C THR A 163 19.04 -4.82 6.05
N LEU A 164 17.75 -4.77 5.71
CA LEU A 164 17.27 -4.07 4.52
C LEU A 164 17.51 -2.55 4.61
N THR A 165 17.32 -1.96 5.78
CA THR A 165 17.62 -0.53 6.00
C THR A 165 19.11 -0.24 5.83
N LYS A 166 19.99 -1.10 6.33
CA LYS A 166 21.44 -0.95 6.17
C LYS A 166 21.88 -1.09 4.71
N GLN A 167 21.26 -2.00 3.96
CA GLN A 167 21.64 -2.27 2.56
C GLN A 167 21.04 -1.25 1.59
N TYR A 168 19.79 -0.82 1.81
CA TYR A 168 19.01 -0.08 0.83
C TYR A 168 18.40 1.23 1.37
N GLY A 169 18.73 1.63 2.60
CA GLY A 169 18.12 2.79 3.27
C GLY A 169 18.39 4.15 2.61
N ASP A 170 19.30 4.22 1.64
CA ASP A 170 19.48 5.41 0.80
C ASP A 170 18.41 5.52 -0.30
N TYR A 171 17.73 4.41 -0.64
CA TYR A 171 16.76 4.31 -1.73
C TYR A 171 15.33 4.07 -1.25
N ILE A 172 15.16 3.38 -0.13
CA ILE A 172 13.86 3.00 0.42
C ILE A 172 13.74 3.29 1.91
N ASP A 173 12.52 3.50 2.36
CA ASP A 173 12.14 3.44 3.77
C ASP A 173 11.49 2.08 4.06
N VAL A 174 11.98 1.39 5.09
CA VAL A 174 11.49 0.09 5.55
C VAL A 174 10.63 0.30 6.79
N ARG A 175 9.42 -0.24 6.79
CA ARG A 175 8.47 -0.12 7.91
C ARG A 175 7.92 -1.48 8.27
N THR A 176 7.81 -1.75 9.56
CA THR A 176 7.12 -2.95 10.06
C THR A 176 5.64 -2.64 10.26
N TRP A 177 4.77 -3.55 9.82
CA TRP A 177 3.37 -3.52 10.24
C TRP A 177 3.31 -3.98 11.69
N GLY A 178 2.65 -3.21 12.53
CA GLY A 178 2.37 -3.63 13.91
C GLY A 178 1.42 -4.82 13.96
N GLY A 179 1.44 -5.58 15.06
CA GLY A 179 0.52 -6.68 15.30
C GLY A 179 1.10 -8.06 14.99
N PRO A 180 0.25 -9.09 14.86
CA PRO A 180 0.68 -10.49 14.80
C PRO A 180 1.32 -10.90 13.46
N MET A 181 1.17 -10.09 12.41
CA MET A 181 1.73 -10.40 11.09
C MET A 181 3.08 -9.70 10.88
N PRO A 182 4.16 -10.46 10.74
CA PRO A 182 5.51 -9.91 10.56
C PRO A 182 5.73 -9.47 9.10
N ILE A 183 4.99 -8.45 8.69
CA ILE A 183 5.09 -7.80 7.37
C ILE A 183 6.01 -6.60 7.49
N LEU A 184 6.94 -6.49 6.54
CA LEU A 184 7.70 -5.27 6.28
C LEU A 184 7.23 -4.70 4.95
N GLU A 185 6.92 -3.42 4.96
CA GLU A 185 6.57 -2.64 3.77
C GLU A 185 7.73 -1.71 3.42
N MET A 186 7.99 -1.58 2.15
CA MET A 186 9.01 -0.69 1.61
C MET A 186 8.40 0.23 0.56
N VAL A 187 8.73 1.50 0.67
CA VAL A 187 8.38 2.57 -0.28
C VAL A 187 9.64 3.35 -0.63
N ALA A 188 9.59 4.16 -1.67
CA ALA A 188 10.71 5.04 -2.03
C ALA A 188 11.10 5.94 -0.86
N LYS A 189 12.39 6.27 -0.77
CA LYS A 189 12.97 7.07 0.32
C LYS A 189 12.26 8.40 0.51
N GLY A 190 11.98 8.75 1.77
CA GLY A 190 11.38 10.04 2.14
C GLY A 190 9.86 10.11 1.97
N ILE A 191 9.20 9.01 1.57
CA ILE A 191 7.76 8.98 1.39
C ILE A 191 7.04 8.80 2.74
N GLN A 192 6.16 9.75 3.06
CA GLN A 192 5.32 9.73 4.26
C GLN A 192 3.94 10.33 3.98
N LYS A 193 2.89 9.74 4.57
CA LYS A 193 1.54 10.31 4.57
C LYS A 193 1.36 11.35 5.69
#